data_f683449d1dc660c138e9cf77f5d88bb9
#
_entry.id   f683449d1dc660c138e9cf77f5d88bb9
#
_cell.length_a   1.000
_cell.length_b   1.000
_cell.length_c   1.000
_cell.angle_alpha   90.00
_cell.angle_beta   90.00
_cell.angle_gamma   90.00
#
_symmetry.space_group_name_H-M   'P 1'
#
loop_
_entity.id
_entity.type
_entity.pdbx_description
1 polymer ?
#
loop_
_entity_poly.entity_id
_entity_poly.type
_entity_poly.pdbx_seq_one_letter_code
_entity_poly.pdbx_strand_id
1 'polypeptide(L)'
;MKKYNRLFLICFASLLTLMSCKSKAALLEGTAGNSMTAEKIIENHYNNKSDFSTLYIKANAKYKDDNNSQSVTAEIKIKKNEKILVSIRFLGITMAKALITPTEVKYYDKINNNYFEGDYTGLSKWLGTDLDFNKVQNLLLGDAIDDLHKSKYVVSIINKWYKLQNDSTANTTKSFYFEGERFLVKQQEISQPNSERALQIVYPEFKEYSEMILPLSLVIDAYNKDKRTNINIDYKNVTFNEELSFPYSVPVGFERLFIEKQ
;
A
#
# COMPACT_ATOMS: atom_id res chain seq x y z
N MET A 1 -56.42 18.61 -18.42
CA MET A 1 -55.35 19.27 -17.65
C MET A 1 -54.78 18.42 -16.49
N LYS A 2 -55.55 17.60 -15.75
CA LYS A 2 -55.04 16.82 -14.61
C LYS A 2 -54.10 15.65 -14.95
N LYS A 3 -54.12 15.10 -16.18
CA LYS A 3 -53.24 13.98 -16.59
C LYS A 3 -51.81 14.43 -16.89
N TYR A 4 -51.60 15.61 -17.46
CA TYR A 4 -50.26 16.12 -17.78
C TYR A 4 -49.47 16.53 -16.55
N ASN A 5 -50.11 17.02 -15.50
CA ASN A 5 -49.46 17.36 -14.24
C ASN A 5 -48.92 16.12 -13.51
N ARG A 6 -49.58 14.95 -13.61
CA ARG A 6 -49.07 13.71 -13.00
C ARG A 6 -47.86 13.16 -13.76
N LEU A 7 -47.85 13.25 -15.09
CA LEU A 7 -46.73 12.79 -15.91
C LEU A 7 -45.50 13.69 -15.67
N PHE A 8 -45.70 15.01 -15.56
CA PHE A 8 -44.63 15.96 -15.27
C PHE A 8 -44.03 15.76 -13.87
N LEU A 9 -44.85 15.45 -12.87
CA LEU A 9 -44.40 15.12 -11.50
C LEU A 9 -43.60 13.81 -11.43
N ILE A 10 -43.98 12.80 -12.22
CA ILE A 10 -43.25 11.52 -12.28
C ILE A 10 -41.91 11.70 -12.99
N CYS A 11 -41.84 12.47 -14.08
CA CYS A 11 -40.59 12.77 -14.76
C CYS A 11 -39.65 13.64 -13.89
N PHE A 12 -40.18 14.58 -13.12
CA PHE A 12 -39.39 15.41 -12.22
C PHE A 12 -38.87 14.63 -11.02
N ALA A 13 -39.67 13.69 -10.47
CA ALA A 13 -39.20 12.78 -9.38
C ALA A 13 -38.10 11.80 -9.84
N SER A 14 -38.17 11.34 -11.11
CA SER A 14 -37.13 10.43 -11.65
C SER A 14 -35.80 11.15 -11.95
N LEU A 15 -35.81 12.47 -12.16
CA LEU A 15 -34.59 13.26 -12.41
C LEU A 15 -33.79 13.50 -11.12
N LEU A 16 -34.42 13.45 -9.95
CA LEU A 16 -33.77 13.67 -8.66
C LEU A 16 -33.00 12.45 -8.14
N THR A 17 -33.22 11.26 -8.71
CA THR A 17 -32.52 10.02 -8.27
C THR A 17 -31.17 9.81 -8.94
N LEU A 18 -30.77 10.63 -9.91
CA LEU A 18 -29.50 10.47 -10.65
C LEU A 18 -28.30 11.20 -10.01
N MET A 19 -28.48 11.93 -8.92
CA MET A 19 -27.39 12.70 -8.28
C MET A 19 -26.67 11.95 -7.15
N SER A 20 -26.68 10.64 -7.10
CA SER A 20 -25.90 9.88 -6.10
C SER A 20 -24.64 9.25 -6.68
N CYS A 21 -23.89 10.00 -7.49
CA CYS A 21 -22.47 9.69 -7.64
C CYS A 21 -21.73 10.27 -6.42
N LYS A 22 -21.57 9.47 -5.36
CA LYS A 22 -20.55 9.73 -4.34
C LYS A 22 -19.19 9.63 -5.02
N SER A 23 -18.67 10.75 -5.55
CA SER A 23 -17.26 10.82 -5.92
C SER A 23 -16.45 10.46 -4.68
N LYS A 24 -15.42 9.62 -4.84
CA LYS A 24 -14.43 9.35 -3.79
C LYS A 24 -13.68 10.67 -3.60
N ALA A 25 -14.13 11.52 -2.69
CA ALA A 25 -13.42 12.75 -2.39
C ALA A 25 -12.09 12.38 -1.73
N ALA A 26 -10.99 12.73 -2.39
CA ALA A 26 -9.67 12.68 -1.79
C ALA A 26 -9.55 13.76 -0.71
N LEU A 27 -8.76 13.48 0.33
CA LEU A 27 -8.44 14.48 1.35
C LEU A 27 -7.53 15.55 0.75
N LEU A 28 -7.79 16.80 1.14
CA LEU A 28 -6.89 17.90 0.83
C LEU A 28 -5.59 17.77 1.63
N GLU A 29 -4.48 18.07 0.98
CA GLU A 29 -3.16 18.07 1.63
C GLU A 29 -2.94 19.35 2.43
N GLY A 30 -2.47 19.18 3.67
CA GLY A 30 -1.95 20.29 4.47
C GLY A 30 -0.52 20.67 4.06
N THR A 31 -0.17 21.93 4.32
CA THR A 31 1.16 22.47 4.03
C THR A 31 1.98 22.56 5.30
N ALA A 32 3.20 22.02 5.31
CA ALA A 32 4.17 22.24 6.37
C ALA A 32 4.59 23.72 6.39
N GLY A 33 4.15 24.45 7.42
CA GLY A 33 4.35 25.90 7.49
C GLY A 33 5.39 26.34 8.51
N ASN A 34 5.51 25.65 9.64
CA ASN A 34 6.38 26.02 10.75
C ASN A 34 7.42 24.93 11.02
N SER A 35 8.58 25.33 11.56
CA SER A 35 9.58 24.39 12.08
C SER A 35 8.96 23.55 13.20
N MET A 36 9.15 22.24 13.12
CA MET A 36 8.65 21.26 14.09
C MET A 36 9.74 20.23 14.38
N THR A 37 9.78 19.69 15.60
CA THR A 37 10.76 18.64 15.94
C THR A 37 10.35 17.29 15.35
N ALA A 38 11.33 16.38 15.16
CA ALA A 38 11.07 15.04 14.66
C ALA A 38 10.08 14.28 15.56
N GLU A 39 10.26 14.39 16.88
CA GLU A 39 9.41 13.73 17.88
C GLU A 39 7.93 14.14 17.70
N LYS A 40 7.71 15.45 17.49
CA LYS A 40 6.34 15.97 17.34
C LYS A 40 5.69 15.53 16.02
N ILE A 41 6.44 15.45 14.93
CA ILE A 41 5.97 14.92 13.64
C ILE A 41 5.62 13.45 13.79
N ILE A 42 6.47 12.66 14.43
CA ILE A 42 6.28 11.22 14.67
C ILE A 42 5.05 10.98 15.56
N GLU A 43 4.92 11.74 16.68
CA GLU A 43 3.76 11.65 17.55
C GLU A 43 2.46 11.93 16.79
N ASN A 44 2.42 13.01 16.01
CA ASN A 44 1.25 13.37 15.23
C ASN A 44 0.92 12.31 14.16
N HIS A 45 1.92 11.73 13.52
CA HIS A 45 1.72 10.62 12.56
C HIS A 45 1.05 9.41 13.23
N TYR A 46 1.56 8.96 14.37
CA TYR A 46 1.00 7.79 15.07
C TYR A 46 -0.30 8.08 15.83
N ASN A 47 -0.69 9.34 15.99
CA ASN A 47 -1.99 9.72 16.52
C ASN A 47 -3.14 9.49 15.52
N ASN A 48 -2.85 9.22 14.25
CA ASN A 48 -3.87 8.82 13.30
C ASN A 48 -4.48 7.46 13.71
N LYS A 49 -5.79 7.45 13.87
CA LYS A 49 -6.51 6.24 14.29
C LYS A 49 -6.47 5.17 13.21
N SER A 50 -6.23 3.95 13.63
CA SER A 50 -6.32 2.75 12.80
C SER A 50 -7.13 1.70 13.59
N ASP A 51 -8.46 1.83 13.55
CA ASP A 51 -9.40 1.02 14.34
C ASP A 51 -10.16 0.03 13.45
N PHE A 52 -9.45 -1.02 13.04
CA PHE A 52 -10.05 -2.14 12.32
C PHE A 52 -9.48 -3.47 12.80
N SER A 53 -10.27 -4.52 12.70
CA SER A 53 -9.84 -5.91 12.92
C SER A 53 -9.50 -6.62 11.61
N THR A 54 -10.33 -6.39 10.58
CA THR A 54 -10.14 -6.92 9.24
C THR A 54 -10.32 -5.84 8.19
N LEU A 55 -9.56 -5.93 7.11
CA LEU A 55 -9.62 -5.02 5.99
C LEU A 55 -9.59 -5.82 4.68
N TYR A 56 -10.55 -5.56 3.80
CA TYR A 56 -10.56 -6.06 2.44
C TYR A 56 -10.35 -4.90 1.45
N ILE A 57 -9.42 -5.09 0.53
CA ILE A 57 -9.15 -4.16 -0.56
C ILE A 57 -9.22 -4.91 -1.88
N LYS A 58 -10.07 -4.45 -2.80
CA LYS A 58 -9.99 -4.80 -4.21
C LYS A 58 -9.32 -3.67 -4.95
N ALA A 59 -8.24 -3.96 -5.65
CA ALA A 59 -7.39 -2.97 -6.32
C ALA A 59 -7.13 -3.34 -7.78
N ASN A 60 -6.87 -2.34 -8.62
CA ASN A 60 -6.18 -2.53 -9.88
C ASN A 60 -4.68 -2.38 -9.61
N ALA A 61 -3.89 -3.35 -10.05
CA ALA A 61 -2.45 -3.32 -9.93
C ALA A 61 -1.81 -3.36 -11.32
N LYS A 62 -0.83 -2.47 -11.54
CA LYS A 62 -0.01 -2.46 -12.74
C LYS A 62 1.43 -2.69 -12.33
N TYR A 63 2.00 -3.76 -12.82
CA TYR A 63 3.42 -4.09 -12.71
C TYR A 63 4.13 -3.72 -14.00
N LYS A 64 5.31 -3.14 -13.89
CA LYS A 64 6.19 -2.85 -15.01
C LYS A 64 7.64 -3.07 -14.58
N ASP A 65 8.37 -3.85 -15.36
CA ASP A 65 9.83 -3.93 -15.33
C ASP A 65 10.41 -3.52 -16.72
N ASP A 66 11.69 -3.73 -16.92
CA ASP A 66 12.37 -3.34 -18.16
C ASP A 66 11.84 -4.10 -19.39
N ASN A 67 11.28 -5.28 -19.21
CA ASN A 67 10.88 -6.18 -20.29
C ASN A 67 9.35 -6.40 -20.36
N ASN A 68 8.64 -6.20 -19.25
CA ASN A 68 7.24 -6.58 -19.11
C ASN A 68 6.37 -5.46 -18.54
N SER A 69 5.11 -5.43 -18.97
CA SER A 69 4.08 -4.60 -18.36
C SER A 69 2.77 -5.37 -18.29
N GLN A 70 2.24 -5.54 -17.09
CA GLN A 70 1.01 -6.29 -16.86
C GLN A 70 0.06 -5.51 -15.97
N SER A 71 -1.24 -5.62 -16.27
CA SER A 71 -2.32 -5.07 -15.45
C SER A 71 -3.20 -6.21 -14.95
N VAL A 72 -3.44 -6.24 -13.64
CA VAL A 72 -4.15 -7.31 -12.95
C VAL A 72 -5.10 -6.74 -11.91
N THR A 73 -6.02 -7.55 -11.42
CA THR A 73 -6.78 -7.24 -10.21
C THR A 73 -6.08 -7.88 -9.01
N ALA A 74 -5.84 -7.09 -7.98
CA ALA A 74 -5.37 -7.57 -6.68
C ALA A 74 -6.52 -7.56 -5.68
N GLU A 75 -6.71 -8.67 -4.96
CA GLU A 75 -7.56 -8.76 -3.78
C GLU A 75 -6.66 -8.93 -2.57
N ILE A 76 -6.69 -7.95 -1.66
CA ILE A 76 -5.87 -7.92 -0.45
C ILE A 76 -6.79 -8.06 0.74
N LYS A 77 -6.53 -9.04 1.57
CA LYS A 77 -7.22 -9.27 2.84
C LYS A 77 -6.23 -9.17 3.98
N ILE A 78 -6.51 -8.34 4.95
CA ILE A 78 -5.67 -8.14 6.12
C ILE A 78 -6.48 -8.51 7.37
N LYS A 79 -5.95 -9.39 8.20
CA LYS A 79 -6.32 -9.51 9.60
C LYS A 79 -5.22 -8.81 10.39
N LYS A 80 -5.56 -7.71 11.03
CA LYS A 80 -4.60 -6.78 11.62
C LYS A 80 -3.62 -7.49 12.55
N ASN A 81 -2.33 -7.31 12.31
CA ASN A 81 -1.21 -7.88 13.07
C ASN A 81 -1.12 -9.43 13.07
N GLU A 82 -1.96 -10.11 12.26
CA GLU A 82 -1.97 -11.58 12.22
C GLU A 82 -1.58 -12.14 10.84
N LYS A 83 -2.23 -11.68 9.77
CA LYS A 83 -1.98 -12.22 8.43
C LYS A 83 -2.49 -11.31 7.32
N ILE A 84 -1.86 -11.42 6.17
CA ILE A 84 -2.23 -10.77 4.92
C ILE A 84 -2.33 -11.84 3.83
N LEU A 85 -3.45 -11.85 3.09
CA LEU A 85 -3.61 -12.68 1.91
C LEU A 85 -3.76 -11.78 0.69
N VAL A 86 -2.84 -11.90 -0.26
CA VAL A 86 -2.90 -11.22 -1.56
C VAL A 86 -3.25 -12.25 -2.63
N SER A 87 -4.27 -11.97 -3.43
CA SER A 87 -4.65 -12.79 -4.58
C SER A 87 -4.58 -11.95 -5.84
N ILE A 88 -3.76 -12.34 -6.78
CA ILE A 88 -3.60 -11.70 -8.08
C ILE A 88 -4.48 -12.42 -9.09
N ARG A 89 -5.33 -11.66 -9.78
CA ARG A 89 -6.28 -12.18 -10.77
C ARG A 89 -6.11 -11.52 -12.12
N PHE A 90 -6.18 -12.33 -13.16
CA PHE A 90 -6.26 -11.89 -14.54
C PHE A 90 -7.52 -12.45 -15.17
N LEU A 91 -8.37 -11.61 -15.75
CA LEU A 91 -9.69 -12.00 -16.33
C LEU A 91 -10.54 -12.86 -15.37
N GLY A 92 -10.50 -12.56 -14.06
CA GLY A 92 -11.26 -13.29 -13.03
C GLY A 92 -10.61 -14.60 -12.53
N ILE A 93 -9.56 -15.09 -13.19
CA ILE A 93 -8.82 -16.30 -12.81
C ILE A 93 -7.70 -15.93 -11.84
N THR A 94 -7.58 -16.64 -10.72
CA THR A 94 -6.45 -16.47 -9.80
C THR A 94 -5.18 -17.01 -10.42
N MET A 95 -4.20 -16.14 -10.64
CA MET A 95 -2.89 -16.46 -11.23
C MET A 95 -1.83 -16.67 -10.15
N ALA A 96 -1.88 -15.93 -9.07
CA ALA A 96 -0.96 -16.06 -7.94
C ALA A 96 -1.67 -15.78 -6.63
N LYS A 97 -1.15 -16.36 -5.53
CA LYS A 97 -1.51 -15.97 -4.16
C LYS A 97 -0.28 -15.86 -3.30
N ALA A 98 -0.30 -14.92 -2.35
CA ALA A 98 0.67 -14.83 -1.28
C ALA A 98 -0.05 -14.77 0.07
N LEU A 99 0.37 -15.60 1.02
CA LEU A 99 -0.03 -15.57 2.41
C LEU A 99 1.19 -15.11 3.23
N ILE A 100 1.02 -14.01 3.95
CA ILE A 100 2.07 -13.36 4.73
C ILE A 100 1.61 -13.37 6.19
N THR A 101 2.43 -13.87 7.08
CA THR A 101 2.21 -13.92 8.54
C THR A 101 3.43 -13.33 9.26
N PRO A 102 3.39 -13.06 10.56
CA PRO A 102 4.58 -12.55 11.28
C PRO A 102 5.81 -13.44 11.18
N THR A 103 5.66 -14.73 10.90
CA THR A 103 6.77 -15.71 10.92
C THR A 103 7.17 -16.21 9.53
N GLU A 104 6.30 -16.12 8.53
CA GLU A 104 6.54 -16.74 7.24
C GLU A 104 5.86 -16.01 6.08
N VAL A 105 6.43 -16.19 4.90
CA VAL A 105 5.88 -15.77 3.61
C VAL A 105 5.71 -17.01 2.75
N LYS A 106 4.49 -17.19 2.24
CA LYS A 106 4.15 -18.24 1.29
C LYS A 106 3.59 -17.61 0.04
N TYR A 107 4.02 -18.06 -1.12
CA TYR A 107 3.33 -17.70 -2.36
C TYR A 107 3.39 -18.83 -3.37
N TYR A 108 2.43 -18.82 -4.30
CA TYR A 108 2.49 -19.61 -5.51
C TYR A 108 2.16 -18.77 -6.74
N ASP A 109 2.71 -19.19 -7.87
CA ASP A 109 2.54 -18.58 -9.19
C ASP A 109 2.16 -19.66 -10.22
N LYS A 110 0.97 -19.51 -10.82
CA LYS A 110 0.44 -20.44 -11.85
C LYS A 110 1.06 -20.22 -13.22
N ILE A 111 1.70 -19.08 -13.46
CA ILE A 111 2.34 -18.83 -14.77
C ILE A 111 3.58 -19.72 -14.90
N ASN A 112 4.37 -19.79 -13.81
CA ASN A 112 5.60 -20.57 -13.78
C ASN A 112 5.44 -21.93 -13.08
N ASN A 113 4.23 -22.27 -12.59
CA ASN A 113 3.93 -23.49 -11.82
C ASN A 113 4.89 -23.70 -10.64
N ASN A 114 5.18 -22.64 -9.92
CA ASN A 114 6.09 -22.68 -8.79
C ASN A 114 5.47 -22.11 -7.50
N TYR A 115 6.09 -22.45 -6.37
CA TYR A 115 5.74 -21.90 -5.07
C TYR A 115 6.96 -21.70 -4.20
N PHE A 116 6.81 -20.81 -3.22
CA PHE A 116 7.78 -20.54 -2.17
C PHE A 116 7.11 -20.60 -0.81
N GLU A 117 7.80 -21.17 0.16
CA GLU A 117 7.45 -21.15 1.58
C GLU A 117 8.73 -20.94 2.36
N GLY A 118 8.81 -19.85 3.10
CA GLY A 118 10.02 -19.48 3.84
C GLY A 118 9.86 -18.18 4.64
N ASP A 119 11.00 -17.61 4.98
CA ASP A 119 11.07 -16.32 5.68
C ASP A 119 10.98 -15.12 4.71
N TYR A 120 11.17 -13.91 5.24
CA TYR A 120 11.08 -12.67 4.48
C TYR A 120 12.25 -12.41 3.52
N THR A 121 13.29 -13.24 3.51
CA THR A 121 14.51 -13.03 2.71
C THR A 121 14.20 -12.83 1.23
N GLY A 122 13.28 -13.63 0.67
CA GLY A 122 12.89 -13.52 -0.73
C GLY A 122 12.21 -12.20 -1.06
N LEU A 123 11.27 -11.79 -0.23
CA LEU A 123 10.54 -10.53 -0.39
C LEU A 123 11.47 -9.33 -0.21
N SER A 124 12.38 -9.39 0.77
CA SER A 124 13.40 -8.38 1.04
C SER A 124 14.38 -8.21 -0.14
N LYS A 125 14.81 -9.32 -0.75
CA LYS A 125 15.67 -9.28 -1.95
C LYS A 125 14.95 -8.65 -3.13
N TRP A 126 13.67 -8.94 -3.32
CA TRP A 126 12.89 -8.41 -4.43
C TRP A 126 12.67 -6.90 -4.33
N LEU A 127 12.32 -6.39 -3.14
CA LEU A 127 12.15 -4.95 -2.91
C LEU A 127 13.47 -4.21 -2.58
N GLY A 128 14.57 -4.94 -2.38
CA GLY A 128 15.87 -4.31 -2.11
C GLY A 128 15.99 -3.67 -0.73
N THR A 129 15.10 -4.02 0.20
CA THR A 129 15.12 -3.55 1.60
C THR A 129 14.72 -4.66 2.54
N ASP A 130 15.20 -4.58 3.78
CA ASP A 130 14.83 -5.53 4.83
C ASP A 130 13.35 -5.39 5.19
N LEU A 131 12.57 -6.45 4.97
CA LEU A 131 11.13 -6.51 5.20
C LEU A 131 10.78 -7.47 6.34
N ASP A 132 9.69 -7.16 7.01
CA ASP A 132 8.98 -8.01 7.94
C ASP A 132 7.46 -7.82 7.76
N PHE A 133 6.66 -8.52 8.55
CA PHE A 133 5.21 -8.43 8.50
C PHE A 133 4.69 -7.02 8.71
N ASN A 134 5.22 -6.31 9.71
CA ASN A 134 4.76 -4.97 10.05
C ASN A 134 5.04 -3.98 8.92
N LYS A 135 6.22 -4.06 8.32
CA LYS A 135 6.61 -3.22 7.18
C LYS A 135 5.71 -3.45 5.97
N VAL A 136 5.35 -4.72 5.68
CA VAL A 136 4.40 -5.03 4.60
C VAL A 136 3.00 -4.52 4.92
N GLN A 137 2.53 -4.69 6.16
CA GLN A 137 1.24 -4.16 6.59
C GLN A 137 1.21 -2.63 6.51
N ASN A 138 2.21 -1.94 7.07
CA ASN A 138 2.32 -0.49 7.06
C ASN A 138 2.36 0.07 5.63
N LEU A 139 3.12 -0.58 4.72
CA LEU A 139 3.16 -0.20 3.31
C LEU A 139 1.76 -0.21 2.68
N LEU A 140 0.95 -1.22 2.96
CA LEU A 140 -0.41 -1.32 2.42
C LEU A 140 -1.38 -0.35 3.10
N LEU A 141 -1.13 0.05 4.33
CA LEU A 141 -1.97 0.99 5.08
C LEU A 141 -1.62 2.47 4.83
N GLY A 142 -0.46 2.76 4.21
CA GLY A 142 0.03 4.12 3.99
C GLY A 142 0.75 4.71 5.20
N ASP A 143 1.22 3.84 6.09
CA ASP A 143 2.02 4.23 7.26
C ASP A 143 3.52 4.20 6.95
N ALA A 144 4.32 4.77 7.85
CA ALA A 144 5.77 4.67 7.77
C ALA A 144 6.20 3.19 7.82
N ILE A 145 7.02 2.77 6.83
CA ILE A 145 7.44 1.37 6.71
C ILE A 145 8.27 0.91 7.92
N ASP A 146 9.07 1.79 8.48
CA ASP A 146 9.85 1.55 9.71
C ASP A 146 9.14 2.11 10.95
N ASP A 147 9.46 1.56 12.11
CA ASP A 147 9.09 2.15 13.39
C ASP A 147 9.98 3.40 13.63
N LEU A 148 9.36 4.58 13.46
CA LEU A 148 10.07 5.85 13.54
C LEU A 148 10.61 6.17 14.94
N HIS A 149 10.09 5.55 15.98
CA HIS A 149 10.60 5.74 17.35
C HIS A 149 11.99 5.12 17.57
N LYS A 150 12.40 4.19 16.70
CA LYS A 150 13.68 3.47 16.83
C LYS A 150 14.90 4.21 16.29
N SER A 151 14.70 5.41 15.72
CA SER A 151 15.77 6.14 15.04
C SER A 151 15.73 7.63 15.37
N LYS A 152 16.85 8.32 15.16
CA LYS A 152 16.92 9.78 15.20
C LYS A 152 16.82 10.34 13.79
N TYR A 153 16.18 11.48 13.65
CA TYR A 153 15.95 12.11 12.37
C TYR A 153 16.35 13.58 12.36
N VAL A 154 16.89 14.01 11.22
CA VAL A 154 17.04 15.43 10.88
C VAL A 154 15.77 15.86 10.17
N VAL A 155 15.21 17.01 10.59
CA VAL A 155 13.98 17.56 10.00
C VAL A 155 14.33 18.65 9.00
N SER A 156 13.66 18.64 7.87
CA SER A 156 13.64 19.75 6.90
C SER A 156 12.25 19.89 6.29
N ILE A 157 11.96 21.00 5.62
CA ILE A 157 10.74 21.21 4.86
C ILE A 157 11.11 21.21 3.38
N ILE A 158 10.52 20.28 2.61
CA ILE A 158 10.76 20.14 1.17
C ILE A 158 9.40 20.01 0.46
N ASN A 159 9.17 20.81 -0.57
CA ASN A 159 7.93 20.77 -1.37
C ASN A 159 6.65 20.87 -0.51
N LYS A 160 6.67 21.68 0.56
CA LYS A 160 5.57 21.84 1.52
C LYS A 160 5.29 20.62 2.40
N TRP A 161 6.20 19.66 2.49
CA TRP A 161 6.13 18.49 3.37
C TRP A 161 7.24 18.53 4.41
N TYR A 162 6.98 17.97 5.59
CA TYR A 162 8.02 17.66 6.55
C TYR A 162 8.81 16.46 6.08
N LYS A 163 10.12 16.60 5.92
CA LYS A 163 11.03 15.49 5.63
C LYS A 163 11.75 15.10 6.92
N LEU A 164 11.62 13.85 7.32
CA LEU A 164 12.46 13.20 8.32
C LEU A 164 13.51 12.37 7.60
N GLN A 165 14.80 12.69 7.81
CA GLN A 165 15.90 11.92 7.23
C GLN A 165 16.74 11.29 8.32
N ASN A 166 17.07 10.01 8.11
CA ASN A 166 17.98 9.24 8.95
C ASN A 166 19.05 8.58 8.07
N ASP A 167 20.30 8.76 8.46
CA ASP A 167 21.44 8.03 7.89
C ASP A 167 21.71 6.83 8.81
N SER A 168 20.91 5.76 8.63
CA SER A 168 20.86 4.61 9.54
C SER A 168 22.19 3.83 9.62
N THR A 169 22.95 3.87 8.50
CA THR A 169 24.32 3.35 8.41
C THR A 169 25.10 4.21 7.42
N ALA A 170 26.44 4.06 7.37
CA ALA A 170 27.25 4.76 6.37
C ALA A 170 26.84 4.51 4.91
N ASN A 171 25.98 3.52 4.66
CA ASN A 171 25.53 3.12 3.32
C ASN A 171 24.00 3.12 3.13
N THR A 172 23.20 3.51 4.12
CA THR A 172 21.75 3.50 3.99
C THR A 172 21.16 4.80 4.53
N THR A 173 20.54 5.56 3.63
CA THR A 173 19.76 6.76 3.97
C THR A 173 18.29 6.44 3.84
N LYS A 174 17.48 6.80 4.84
CA LYS A 174 16.03 6.70 4.82
C LYS A 174 15.40 8.06 4.98
N SER A 175 14.39 8.35 4.17
CA SER A 175 13.65 9.61 4.22
C SER A 175 12.15 9.35 4.21
N PHE A 176 11.42 10.05 5.07
CA PHE A 176 9.98 9.98 5.17
C PHE A 176 9.41 11.39 5.03
N TYR A 177 8.41 11.56 4.18
CA TYR A 177 7.80 12.85 3.87
C TYR A 177 6.35 12.85 4.35
N PHE A 178 5.98 13.83 5.17
CA PHE A 178 4.67 13.95 5.77
C PHE A 178 3.98 15.24 5.32
N GLU A 179 2.71 15.15 4.95
CA GLU A 179 1.92 16.36 4.73
C GLU A 179 1.69 17.12 6.05
N GLY A 180 1.35 18.41 5.96
CA GLY A 180 1.47 19.35 7.08
C GLY A 180 0.28 19.42 8.03
N GLU A 181 -0.83 18.71 7.79
CA GLU A 181 -2.05 18.83 8.59
C GLU A 181 -2.33 17.58 9.41
N ARG A 182 -2.39 16.41 8.75
CA ARG A 182 -2.68 15.11 9.37
C ARG A 182 -1.45 14.25 9.54
N PHE A 183 -0.29 14.71 9.06
CA PHE A 183 0.98 13.97 9.11
C PHE A 183 0.90 12.60 8.45
N LEU A 184 0.14 12.49 7.34
CA LEU A 184 0.10 11.31 6.52
C LEU A 184 1.38 11.21 5.70
N VAL A 185 1.88 9.98 5.54
CA VAL A 185 3.08 9.73 4.74
C VAL A 185 2.76 9.95 3.26
N LYS A 186 3.41 10.92 2.62
CA LYS A 186 3.28 11.17 1.20
C LYS A 186 4.28 10.40 0.37
N GLN A 187 5.48 10.21 0.93
CA GLN A 187 6.58 9.53 0.26
C GLN A 187 7.53 8.92 1.29
N GLN A 188 8.12 7.80 0.92
CA GLN A 188 9.20 7.16 1.67
C GLN A 188 10.30 6.76 0.70
N GLU A 189 11.55 6.93 1.10
CA GLU A 189 12.72 6.61 0.30
C GLU A 189 13.74 5.84 1.13
N ILE A 190 14.29 4.80 0.54
CA ILE A 190 15.44 4.07 1.06
C ILE A 190 16.50 4.06 -0.04
N SER A 191 17.68 4.58 0.25
CA SER A 191 18.80 4.63 -0.69
C SER A 191 20.00 3.89 -0.13
N GLN A 192 20.58 3.01 -0.93
CA GLN A 192 21.77 2.21 -0.61
C GLN A 192 22.80 2.34 -1.74
N PRO A 193 23.52 3.48 -1.83
CA PRO A 193 24.39 3.78 -2.95
C PRO A 193 25.45 2.72 -3.27
N ASN A 194 26.11 2.17 -2.24
CA ASN A 194 27.15 1.16 -2.43
C ASN A 194 26.62 -0.18 -2.99
N SER A 195 25.31 -0.43 -2.86
CA SER A 195 24.65 -1.61 -3.42
C SER A 195 23.90 -1.28 -4.70
N GLU A 196 23.93 -0.02 -5.13
CA GLU A 196 23.16 0.50 -6.28
C GLU A 196 21.67 0.14 -6.16
N ARG A 197 21.10 0.32 -4.94
CA ARG A 197 19.70 0.03 -4.64
C ARG A 197 18.99 1.27 -4.14
N ALA A 198 17.77 1.42 -4.61
CA ALA A 198 16.86 2.45 -4.10
C ALA A 198 15.41 1.93 -4.12
N LEU A 199 14.65 2.33 -3.14
CA LEU A 199 13.21 2.09 -3.07
C LEU A 199 12.53 3.43 -2.79
N GLN A 200 11.54 3.77 -3.61
CA GLN A 200 10.65 4.90 -3.38
C GLN A 200 9.21 4.40 -3.32
N ILE A 201 8.46 4.85 -2.33
CA ILE A 201 7.05 4.57 -2.17
C ILE A 201 6.33 5.90 -2.09
N VAL A 202 5.32 6.12 -2.92
CA VAL A 202 4.53 7.36 -2.98
C VAL A 202 3.06 7.04 -2.76
N TYR A 203 2.40 7.85 -1.94
CA TYR A 203 0.95 7.83 -1.70
C TYR A 203 0.33 9.12 -2.23
N PRO A 204 -0.14 9.15 -3.49
CA PRO A 204 -0.62 10.38 -4.12
C PRO A 204 -1.80 11.00 -3.37
N GLU A 205 -2.78 10.20 -2.98
CA GLU A 205 -4.03 10.64 -2.40
C GLU A 205 -4.49 9.71 -1.28
N PHE A 206 -5.23 10.27 -0.32
CA PHE A 206 -5.81 9.55 0.80
C PHE A 206 -7.32 9.78 0.86
N LYS A 207 -8.01 8.86 1.52
CA LYS A 207 -9.43 8.95 1.83
C LYS A 207 -9.66 8.61 3.30
N GLU A 208 -10.51 9.39 3.93
CA GLU A 208 -10.97 9.15 5.29
C GLU A 208 -12.15 8.17 5.29
N TYR A 209 -12.04 7.16 6.14
CA TYR A 209 -13.09 6.21 6.50
C TYR A 209 -13.36 6.33 8.00
N SER A 210 -14.45 5.74 8.49
CA SER A 210 -14.78 5.74 9.93
C SER A 210 -13.69 5.04 10.77
N GLU A 211 -13.03 4.05 10.19
CA GLU A 211 -12.04 3.20 10.86
C GLU A 211 -10.62 3.77 10.77
N MET A 212 -10.29 4.42 9.66
CA MET A 212 -8.96 4.98 9.43
C MET A 212 -8.88 5.88 8.19
N ILE A 213 -7.76 6.60 8.05
CA ILE A 213 -7.38 7.23 6.79
C ILE A 213 -6.53 6.23 6.00
N LEU A 214 -6.93 5.92 4.76
CA LEU A 214 -6.26 4.94 3.91
C LEU A 214 -5.86 5.58 2.58
N PRO A 215 -4.70 5.24 1.98
CA PRO A 215 -4.36 5.70 0.65
C PRO A 215 -5.39 5.22 -0.40
N LEU A 216 -5.67 6.04 -1.40
CA LEU A 216 -6.43 5.64 -2.57
C LEU A 216 -5.58 4.89 -3.57
N SER A 217 -4.28 5.14 -3.56
CA SER A 217 -3.30 4.46 -4.39
C SER A 217 -1.92 4.50 -3.77
N LEU A 218 -1.08 3.58 -4.18
CA LEU A 218 0.34 3.61 -3.88
C LEU A 218 1.16 3.27 -5.12
N VAL A 219 2.32 3.91 -5.22
CA VAL A 219 3.30 3.69 -6.29
C VAL A 219 4.60 3.25 -5.63
N ILE A 220 5.14 2.13 -6.08
CA ILE A 220 6.43 1.60 -5.65
C ILE A 220 7.38 1.65 -6.84
N ASP A 221 8.50 2.34 -6.70
CA ASP A 221 9.62 2.31 -7.62
C ASP A 221 10.82 1.68 -6.90
N ALA A 222 11.25 0.52 -7.38
CA ALA A 222 12.43 -0.19 -6.87
C ALA A 222 13.52 -0.23 -7.93
N TYR A 223 14.72 0.13 -7.53
CA TYR A 223 15.93 0.07 -8.34
C TYR A 223 16.91 -0.92 -7.71
N ASN A 224 17.45 -1.80 -8.52
CA ASN A 224 18.49 -2.75 -8.11
C ASN A 224 19.50 -2.85 -9.23
N LYS A 225 20.60 -2.10 -9.10
CA LYS A 225 21.59 -1.88 -10.16
C LYS A 225 20.90 -1.25 -11.38
N ASP A 226 21.01 -1.89 -12.53
CA ASP A 226 20.41 -1.53 -13.82
C ASP A 226 18.93 -1.90 -13.96
N LYS A 227 18.37 -2.66 -13.01
CA LYS A 227 16.96 -3.13 -13.06
C LYS A 227 16.01 -2.17 -12.34
N ARG A 228 14.92 -1.85 -13.01
CA ARG A 228 13.82 -1.07 -12.43
C ARG A 228 12.55 -1.88 -12.37
N THR A 229 11.86 -1.81 -11.25
CA THR A 229 10.51 -2.35 -11.06
C THR A 229 9.60 -1.22 -10.60
N ASN A 230 8.49 -1.02 -11.32
CA ASN A 230 7.44 -0.06 -10.94
C ASN A 230 6.13 -0.82 -10.70
N ILE A 231 5.47 -0.55 -9.57
CA ILE A 231 4.18 -1.12 -9.21
C ILE A 231 3.25 0.02 -8.83
N ASN A 232 2.13 0.12 -9.54
CA ASN A 232 1.04 1.03 -9.19
C ASN A 232 -0.14 0.20 -8.68
N ILE A 233 -0.70 0.55 -7.53
CA ILE A 233 -1.86 -0.14 -6.95
C ILE A 233 -2.94 0.91 -6.64
N ASP A 234 -4.07 0.84 -7.35
CA ASP A 234 -5.22 1.72 -7.16
C ASP A 234 -6.32 0.98 -6.38
N TYR A 235 -6.65 1.43 -5.18
CA TYR A 235 -7.69 0.86 -4.33
C TYR A 235 -9.07 1.24 -4.86
N LYS A 236 -9.87 0.25 -5.24
CA LYS A 236 -11.20 0.46 -5.85
C LYS A 236 -12.32 0.26 -4.84
N ASN A 237 -12.34 -0.89 -4.17
CA ASN A 237 -13.31 -1.19 -3.11
C ASN A 237 -12.56 -1.49 -1.83
N VAL A 238 -13.01 -0.88 -0.75
CA VAL A 238 -12.44 -1.05 0.58
C VAL A 238 -13.59 -1.32 1.54
N THR A 239 -13.49 -2.39 2.33
CA THR A 239 -14.41 -2.71 3.42
C THR A 239 -13.64 -3.10 4.68
N PHE A 240 -14.21 -2.75 5.83
CA PHE A 240 -13.61 -2.98 7.14
C PHE A 240 -14.50 -3.87 7.99
N ASN A 241 -13.89 -4.60 8.92
CA ASN A 241 -14.53 -5.34 9.99
C ASN A 241 -15.51 -6.43 9.50
N GLU A 242 -15.38 -6.87 8.26
CA GLU A 242 -16.13 -8.01 7.74
C GLU A 242 -15.46 -9.34 8.14
N GLU A 243 -16.24 -10.41 8.24
CA GLU A 243 -15.71 -11.74 8.41
C GLU A 243 -14.98 -12.18 7.14
N LEU A 244 -13.66 -12.36 7.21
CA LEU A 244 -12.82 -12.71 6.07
C LEU A 244 -12.23 -14.10 6.22
N SER A 245 -12.25 -14.89 5.13
CA SER A 245 -11.53 -16.15 5.02
C SER A 245 -10.19 -15.94 4.32
N PHE A 246 -9.17 -16.73 4.71
CA PHE A 246 -7.79 -16.64 4.20
C PHE A 246 -7.33 -17.99 3.59
N PRO A 247 -8.03 -18.54 2.58
CA PRO A 247 -7.71 -19.84 2.03
C PRO A 247 -6.42 -19.76 1.20
N TYR A 248 -5.44 -20.57 1.60
CA TYR A 248 -4.19 -20.75 0.88
C TYR A 248 -3.87 -22.25 0.77
N SER A 249 -3.63 -22.72 -0.42
CA SER A 249 -3.09 -24.04 -0.70
C SER A 249 -2.32 -24.00 -2.01
N VAL A 250 -1.16 -24.65 -2.03
CA VAL A 250 -0.37 -24.81 -3.25
C VAL A 250 -1.06 -25.82 -4.18
N PRO A 251 -1.27 -25.51 -5.47
CA PRO A 251 -1.83 -26.47 -6.41
C PRO A 251 -0.91 -27.68 -6.59
N VAL A 252 -1.50 -28.83 -6.91
CA VAL A 252 -0.73 -30.08 -7.16
C VAL A 252 0.16 -29.91 -8.39
N GLY A 253 1.39 -30.44 -8.32
CA GLY A 253 2.35 -30.41 -9.43
C GLY A 253 3.19 -29.14 -9.53
N PHE A 254 3.12 -28.26 -8.53
CA PHE A 254 3.98 -27.08 -8.50
C PHE A 254 5.37 -27.40 -7.93
N GLU A 255 6.40 -26.75 -8.49
CA GLU A 255 7.78 -26.90 -8.04
C GLU A 255 8.13 -25.92 -6.95
N ARG A 256 8.85 -26.38 -5.91
CA ARG A 256 9.30 -25.52 -4.82
C ARG A 256 10.50 -24.70 -5.23
N LEU A 257 10.42 -23.38 -5.03
CA LEU A 257 11.56 -22.48 -5.15
C LEU A 257 12.33 -22.40 -3.84
N PHE A 258 13.65 -22.48 -3.93
CA PHE A 258 14.58 -22.24 -2.83
C PHE A 258 15.28 -20.90 -3.06
N ILE A 259 15.16 -19.98 -2.12
CA ILE A 259 15.88 -18.70 -2.15
C ILE A 259 17.13 -18.88 -1.28
N GLU A 260 18.28 -18.95 -1.92
CA GLU A 260 19.55 -19.06 -1.20
C GLU A 260 19.75 -17.85 -0.29
N LYS A 261 20.08 -18.12 0.97
CA LYS A 261 20.59 -17.12 1.91
C LYS A 261 22.00 -16.77 1.47
N GLN A 262 22.25 -15.54 1.05
CA GLN A 262 23.60 -15.00 0.86
C GLN A 262 24.09 -14.40 2.16
#